data_76592705013400ca5df9567496c8692d
#
_entry.id   76592705013400ca5df9567496c8692d
#
_cell.length_a   1.000
_cell.length_b   1.000
_cell.length_c   1.000
_cell.angle_alpha   90.00
_cell.angle_beta   90.00
_cell.angle_gamma   90.00
#
_symmetry.space_group_name_H-M   'P 1'
#
loop_
_entity.id
_entity.type
_entity.pdbx_description
1 polymer ?
#
loop_
_entity_poly.entity_id
_entity_poly.type
_entity_poly.pdbx_seq_one_letter_code
_entity_poly.pdbx_strand_id
1 'polypeptide(L)'
;MILLVGYEGSNLVSTSLSFAVTLTANRTLVAKYKIKSYTVNATSEDTNKGTVSPAGQTVEHGANATVLATPKPAYNFAGWYNGTTKVSSNASYTFAVTANISLTAKFTIKTFTTTTADSTGGTASVNKSSVEYGGSAIWTATPSTGYNFSKWSNGSTINPMTVSRITANTHITPVFVLKSYTVTWNPNGGTVDPTSTTKTHGSTLGTLPTPTRAADAQYTYTFKGWFTAITGGTQISASTTVTGNVTYYAQWTATLRSYTATFNGNGGG
;
A
#
# COMPACT_ATOMS: atom_id res chain seq x y z
N MET A 1 -51.84 -18.22 -24.16
CA MET A 1 -52.30 -18.43 -25.55
C MET A 1 -53.31 -17.33 -25.89
N ILE A 2 -53.23 -16.74 -27.04
CA ILE A 2 -54.23 -15.78 -27.55
C ILE A 2 -54.95 -16.45 -28.68
N LEU A 3 -56.28 -16.49 -28.64
CA LEU A 3 -57.04 -16.89 -29.81
C LEU A 3 -56.75 -15.91 -30.94
N LEU A 4 -56.32 -16.39 -32.07
CA LEU A 4 -56.17 -15.52 -33.21
C LEU A 4 -57.46 -15.38 -33.98
N VAL A 5 -58.05 -16.48 -34.35
CA VAL A 5 -59.15 -16.45 -35.31
C VAL A 5 -59.77 -17.83 -35.49
N GLY A 6 -61.05 -17.86 -35.86
CA GLY A 6 -61.74 -19.06 -36.38
C GLY A 6 -61.65 -19.12 -37.91
N TYR A 7 -61.24 -20.27 -38.40
CA TYR A 7 -61.11 -20.54 -39.82
C TYR A 7 -62.08 -21.65 -40.30
N GLU A 8 -62.54 -21.55 -41.55
CA GLU A 8 -63.11 -22.65 -42.27
C GLU A 8 -62.20 -22.93 -43.48
N GLY A 9 -61.47 -24.05 -43.41
CA GLY A 9 -60.38 -24.29 -44.35
C GLY A 9 -59.32 -23.21 -44.26
N SER A 10 -59.08 -22.50 -45.38
CA SER A 10 -58.17 -21.34 -45.45
C SER A 10 -58.85 -19.98 -45.16
N ASN A 11 -60.21 -19.95 -45.08
CA ASN A 11 -60.96 -18.71 -44.94
C ASN A 11 -61.10 -18.28 -43.47
N LEU A 12 -60.78 -17.03 -43.20
CA LEU A 12 -61.01 -16.40 -41.92
C LEU A 12 -62.52 -16.13 -41.73
N VAL A 13 -63.11 -16.66 -40.64
CA VAL A 13 -64.56 -16.47 -40.40
C VAL A 13 -64.82 -15.57 -39.19
N SER A 14 -63.85 -15.49 -38.24
CA SER A 14 -63.96 -14.58 -37.07
C SER A 14 -62.62 -14.31 -36.40
N THR A 15 -62.46 -13.11 -35.89
CA THR A 15 -61.37 -12.72 -35.00
C THR A 15 -61.81 -12.64 -33.51
N SER A 16 -63.08 -12.95 -33.21
CA SER A 16 -63.69 -12.90 -31.92
C SER A 16 -63.64 -14.25 -31.21
N LEU A 17 -63.46 -14.26 -29.90
CA LEU A 17 -63.54 -15.44 -29.03
C LEU A 17 -64.95 -16.10 -29.08
N SER A 18 -65.95 -15.30 -29.32
CA SER A 18 -67.33 -15.72 -29.47
C SER A 18 -67.93 -15.09 -30.73
N PHE A 19 -68.51 -15.85 -31.56
CA PHE A 19 -69.25 -15.36 -32.73
C PHE A 19 -70.40 -16.30 -33.05
N ALA A 20 -71.45 -15.72 -33.60
CA ALA A 20 -72.60 -16.47 -34.07
C ALA A 20 -72.42 -16.92 -35.54
N VAL A 21 -72.76 -18.14 -35.81
CA VAL A 21 -72.75 -18.69 -37.20
C VAL A 21 -74.09 -19.30 -37.50
N THR A 22 -74.65 -18.95 -38.67
CA THR A 22 -75.88 -19.60 -39.19
C THR A 22 -75.45 -20.85 -39.91
N LEU A 23 -75.97 -22.00 -39.49
CA LEU A 23 -75.70 -23.30 -40.15
C LEU A 23 -76.72 -23.57 -41.23
N THR A 24 -76.29 -23.58 -42.49
CA THR A 24 -77.05 -23.98 -43.65
C THR A 24 -76.58 -25.30 -44.29
N ALA A 25 -75.41 -25.81 -43.78
CA ALA A 25 -74.78 -27.06 -44.16
C ALA A 25 -73.76 -27.49 -43.07
N ASN A 26 -73.20 -28.69 -43.16
CA ASN A 26 -72.11 -29.15 -42.28
C ASN A 26 -70.89 -28.28 -42.49
N ARG A 27 -70.35 -27.72 -41.38
CA ARG A 27 -69.17 -26.84 -41.39
C ARG A 27 -68.14 -27.32 -40.38
N THR A 28 -66.87 -27.25 -40.75
CA THR A 28 -65.74 -27.51 -39.82
C THR A 28 -65.03 -26.18 -39.53
N LEU A 29 -65.10 -25.75 -38.31
CA LEU A 29 -64.42 -24.51 -37.80
C LEU A 29 -63.21 -24.92 -37.05
N VAL A 30 -62.06 -24.30 -37.35
CA VAL A 30 -60.78 -24.55 -36.70
C VAL A 30 -60.33 -23.26 -35.96
N ALA A 31 -60.15 -23.34 -34.65
CA ALA A 31 -59.55 -22.25 -33.86
C ALA A 31 -58.03 -22.32 -33.97
N LYS A 32 -57.41 -21.27 -34.44
CA LYS A 32 -55.95 -21.10 -34.42
C LYS A 32 -55.56 -20.22 -33.27
N TYR A 33 -54.47 -20.59 -32.61
CA TYR A 33 -53.95 -19.89 -31.46
C TYR A 33 -52.47 -19.48 -31.71
N LYS A 34 -52.08 -18.37 -31.15
CA LYS A 34 -50.69 -17.92 -31.09
C LYS A 34 -50.24 -17.82 -29.64
N ILE A 35 -49.00 -18.19 -29.38
CA ILE A 35 -48.39 -17.98 -28.07
C ILE A 35 -48.21 -16.48 -27.86
N LYS A 36 -48.61 -15.99 -26.68
CA LYS A 36 -48.43 -14.59 -26.33
C LYS A 36 -46.94 -14.29 -26.13
N SER A 37 -46.47 -13.23 -26.73
CA SER A 37 -45.08 -12.77 -26.56
C SER A 37 -45.02 -11.55 -25.64
N TYR A 38 -43.89 -11.40 -24.97
CA TYR A 38 -43.61 -10.31 -24.01
C TYR A 38 -42.28 -9.67 -24.35
N THR A 39 -42.14 -8.40 -23.98
CA THR A 39 -40.92 -7.62 -24.15
C THR A 39 -40.10 -7.70 -22.86
N VAL A 40 -38.82 -8.02 -23.01
CA VAL A 40 -37.81 -7.94 -21.99
C VAL A 40 -36.88 -6.79 -22.35
N ASN A 41 -36.85 -5.74 -21.56
CA ASN A 41 -35.94 -4.61 -21.70
C ASN A 41 -34.83 -4.70 -20.64
N ALA A 42 -33.55 -4.49 -21.03
CA ALA A 42 -32.41 -4.45 -20.12
C ALA A 42 -31.64 -3.17 -20.34
N THR A 43 -31.39 -2.44 -19.26
CA THR A 43 -30.65 -1.18 -19.27
C THR A 43 -29.52 -1.19 -18.25
N SER A 44 -28.47 -0.43 -18.51
CA SER A 44 -27.47 -0.09 -17.49
C SER A 44 -27.95 1.14 -16.73
N GLU A 45 -27.79 1.16 -15.39
CA GLU A 45 -28.06 2.39 -14.63
C GLU A 45 -27.15 3.55 -15.05
N ASP A 46 -25.91 3.22 -15.50
CA ASP A 46 -24.91 4.16 -15.99
C ASP A 46 -23.96 3.42 -16.95
N THR A 47 -23.98 3.81 -18.22
CA THR A 47 -23.14 3.21 -19.26
C THR A 47 -21.64 3.48 -19.08
N ASN A 48 -21.27 4.45 -18.22
CA ASN A 48 -19.88 4.66 -17.80
C ASN A 48 -19.40 3.61 -16.80
N LYS A 49 -20.31 2.90 -16.12
CA LYS A 49 -19.99 1.84 -15.14
C LYS A 49 -20.02 0.44 -15.74
N GLY A 50 -20.87 0.21 -16.76
CA GLY A 50 -21.00 -1.09 -17.42
C GLY A 50 -22.03 -1.07 -18.51
N THR A 51 -22.06 -2.14 -19.30
CA THR A 51 -22.98 -2.32 -20.44
C THR A 51 -23.88 -3.55 -20.23
N VAL A 52 -24.94 -3.65 -21.01
CA VAL A 52 -25.86 -4.78 -21.00
C VAL A 52 -26.13 -5.30 -22.45
N SER A 53 -26.40 -6.58 -22.56
CA SER A 53 -26.73 -7.22 -23.85
C SER A 53 -27.64 -8.44 -23.62
N PRO A 54 -28.70 -8.63 -24.46
CA PRO A 54 -29.25 -7.63 -25.34
C PRO A 54 -30.00 -6.54 -24.56
N ALA A 55 -30.13 -5.35 -25.15
CA ALA A 55 -30.89 -4.25 -24.53
C ALA A 55 -32.40 -4.47 -24.58
N GLY A 56 -32.85 -5.27 -25.54
CA GLY A 56 -34.27 -5.63 -25.69
C GLY A 56 -34.43 -6.93 -26.47
N GLN A 57 -35.44 -7.70 -26.12
CA GLN A 57 -35.82 -8.95 -26.82
C GLN A 57 -37.31 -9.21 -26.65
N THR A 58 -37.90 -9.87 -27.64
CA THR A 58 -39.30 -10.37 -27.60
C THR A 58 -39.25 -11.87 -27.38
N VAL A 59 -39.96 -12.37 -26.38
CA VAL A 59 -39.90 -13.76 -25.92
C VAL A 59 -41.31 -14.31 -25.75
N GLU A 60 -41.56 -15.53 -26.19
CA GLU A 60 -42.86 -16.20 -26.03
C GLU A 60 -43.11 -16.52 -24.54
N HIS A 61 -44.37 -16.55 -24.15
CA HIS A 61 -44.78 -16.89 -22.79
C HIS A 61 -44.23 -18.23 -22.36
N GLY A 62 -43.50 -18.22 -21.23
CA GLY A 62 -42.88 -19.41 -20.63
C GLY A 62 -41.50 -19.77 -21.19
N ALA A 63 -41.08 -19.15 -22.29
CA ALA A 63 -39.73 -19.33 -22.80
C ALA A 63 -38.71 -18.50 -21.99
N ASN A 64 -37.45 -18.91 -22.03
CA ASN A 64 -36.39 -18.26 -21.28
C ASN A 64 -35.81 -17.05 -22.03
N ALA A 65 -35.57 -15.96 -21.28
CA ALA A 65 -34.73 -14.85 -21.69
C ALA A 65 -33.42 -14.89 -20.94
N THR A 66 -32.33 -14.47 -21.59
CA THR A 66 -31.03 -14.27 -20.94
C THR A 66 -30.58 -12.83 -21.17
N VAL A 67 -30.12 -12.17 -20.11
CA VAL A 67 -29.50 -10.84 -20.14
C VAL A 67 -28.11 -10.92 -19.51
N LEU A 68 -27.15 -10.21 -20.09
CA LEU A 68 -25.75 -10.15 -19.61
C LEU A 68 -25.39 -8.70 -19.26
N ALA A 69 -24.84 -8.50 -18.05
CA ALA A 69 -24.22 -7.25 -17.64
C ALA A 69 -22.70 -7.40 -17.68
N THR A 70 -22.01 -6.42 -18.27
CA THR A 70 -20.54 -6.39 -18.36
C THR A 70 -20.02 -5.15 -17.65
N PRO A 71 -19.47 -5.27 -16.42
CA PRO A 71 -18.87 -4.15 -15.71
C PRO A 71 -17.63 -3.63 -16.43
N LYS A 72 -17.38 -2.32 -16.39
CA LYS A 72 -16.09 -1.74 -16.77
C LYS A 72 -15.01 -2.05 -15.72
N PRO A 73 -13.70 -1.92 -16.03
CA PRO A 73 -12.60 -2.33 -15.16
C PRO A 73 -12.65 -1.79 -13.71
N ALA A 74 -13.14 -0.57 -13.52
CA ALA A 74 -13.27 0.08 -12.23
C ALA A 74 -14.46 -0.40 -11.37
N TYR A 75 -15.35 -1.23 -11.91
CA TYR A 75 -16.62 -1.56 -11.29
C TYR A 75 -16.83 -3.06 -11.10
N ASN A 76 -17.67 -3.40 -10.14
CA ASN A 76 -18.25 -4.71 -9.92
C ASN A 76 -19.72 -4.67 -10.33
N PHE A 77 -20.26 -5.79 -10.82
CA PHE A 77 -21.70 -5.94 -10.99
C PHE A 77 -22.36 -6.09 -9.61
N ALA A 78 -23.34 -5.24 -9.32
CA ALA A 78 -24.08 -5.25 -8.06
C ALA A 78 -25.35 -6.09 -8.10
N GLY A 79 -25.97 -6.21 -9.29
CA GLY A 79 -27.17 -7.03 -9.49
C GLY A 79 -28.08 -6.50 -10.58
N TRP A 80 -29.01 -7.37 -11.00
CA TRP A 80 -30.17 -7.03 -11.82
C TRP A 80 -31.34 -6.61 -10.91
N TYR A 81 -32.02 -5.56 -11.30
CA TYR A 81 -33.15 -4.99 -10.56
C TYR A 81 -34.37 -4.83 -11.47
N ASN A 82 -35.56 -5.19 -10.94
CA ASN A 82 -36.85 -4.82 -11.49
C ASN A 82 -37.43 -3.72 -10.59
N GLY A 83 -37.38 -2.48 -11.06
CA GLY A 83 -37.61 -1.31 -10.21
C GLY A 83 -36.61 -1.25 -9.06
N THR A 84 -37.08 -1.32 -7.82
CA THR A 84 -36.23 -1.32 -6.61
C THR A 84 -35.83 -2.73 -6.13
N THR A 85 -36.48 -3.77 -6.67
CA THR A 85 -36.28 -5.15 -6.21
C THR A 85 -35.12 -5.80 -6.96
N LYS A 86 -34.13 -6.31 -6.20
CA LYS A 86 -33.04 -7.11 -6.77
C LYS A 86 -33.54 -8.50 -7.13
N VAL A 87 -33.41 -8.88 -8.43
CA VAL A 87 -33.87 -10.16 -8.96
C VAL A 87 -32.76 -11.15 -9.22
N SER A 88 -31.52 -10.67 -9.41
CA SER A 88 -30.35 -11.56 -9.60
C SER A 88 -29.05 -10.88 -9.16
N SER A 89 -28.11 -11.68 -8.62
CA SER A 89 -26.71 -11.30 -8.37
C SER A 89 -25.76 -11.80 -9.46
N ASN A 90 -26.25 -12.63 -10.39
CA ASN A 90 -25.46 -13.16 -11.49
C ASN A 90 -25.46 -12.19 -12.65
N ALA A 91 -24.29 -11.85 -13.18
CA ALA A 91 -24.16 -10.94 -14.33
C ALA A 91 -24.87 -11.50 -15.57
N SER A 92 -24.79 -12.80 -15.82
CA SER A 92 -25.64 -13.52 -16.75
C SER A 92 -26.86 -14.03 -16.03
N TYR A 93 -28.02 -13.52 -16.38
CA TYR A 93 -29.30 -13.87 -15.74
C TYR A 93 -30.29 -14.42 -16.74
N THR A 94 -30.71 -15.68 -16.53
CA THR A 94 -31.71 -16.39 -17.34
C THR A 94 -32.95 -16.64 -16.51
N PHE A 95 -34.13 -16.36 -17.09
CA PHE A 95 -35.43 -16.51 -16.42
C PHE A 95 -36.55 -16.77 -17.42
N ALA A 96 -37.60 -17.46 -16.96
CA ALA A 96 -38.82 -17.70 -17.76
C ALA A 96 -39.67 -16.42 -17.85
N VAL A 97 -40.10 -16.06 -19.05
CA VAL A 97 -40.85 -14.83 -19.33
C VAL A 97 -42.34 -15.08 -19.28
N THR A 98 -43.02 -14.49 -18.33
CA THR A 98 -44.48 -14.59 -18.12
C THR A 98 -45.22 -13.26 -18.28
N ALA A 99 -44.48 -12.14 -18.32
CA ALA A 99 -44.98 -10.77 -18.47
C ALA A 99 -43.90 -9.87 -19.09
N ASN A 100 -44.28 -8.65 -19.52
CA ASN A 100 -43.32 -7.61 -19.87
C ASN A 100 -42.48 -7.26 -18.63
N ILE A 101 -41.16 -7.12 -18.82
CA ILE A 101 -40.23 -6.81 -17.72
C ILE A 101 -39.17 -5.81 -18.18
N SER A 102 -38.81 -4.89 -17.27
CA SER A 102 -37.69 -3.96 -17.46
C SER A 102 -36.67 -4.19 -16.36
N LEU A 103 -35.45 -4.57 -16.74
CA LEU A 103 -34.38 -4.88 -15.87
C LEU A 103 -33.29 -3.78 -15.93
N THR A 104 -32.79 -3.36 -14.77
CA THR A 104 -31.68 -2.42 -14.67
C THR A 104 -30.47 -3.11 -14.03
N ALA A 105 -29.35 -3.12 -14.73
CA ALA A 105 -28.06 -3.52 -14.18
C ALA A 105 -27.49 -2.40 -13.33
N LYS A 106 -27.13 -2.70 -12.06
CA LYS A 106 -26.44 -1.78 -11.17
C LYS A 106 -25.01 -2.22 -10.94
N PHE A 107 -24.13 -1.23 -10.71
CA PHE A 107 -22.70 -1.42 -10.56
C PHE A 107 -22.18 -0.63 -9.34
N THR A 108 -21.17 -1.18 -8.66
CA THR A 108 -20.47 -0.53 -7.56
C THR A 108 -19.00 -0.34 -7.92
N ILE A 109 -18.40 0.78 -7.51
CA ILE A 109 -16.98 0.99 -7.70
C ILE A 109 -16.18 -0.04 -6.90
N LYS A 110 -15.06 -0.53 -7.45
CA LYS A 110 -14.12 -1.40 -6.73
C LYS A 110 -13.40 -0.62 -5.67
N THR A 111 -13.17 -1.23 -4.51
CA THR A 111 -12.33 -0.69 -3.45
C THR A 111 -11.15 -1.61 -3.18
N PHE A 112 -10.03 -1.02 -2.77
CA PHE A 112 -8.79 -1.75 -2.48
C PHE A 112 -8.27 -1.35 -1.11
N THR A 113 -7.77 -2.32 -0.37
CA THR A 113 -7.17 -2.10 0.94
C THR A 113 -5.79 -1.48 0.79
N THR A 114 -5.46 -0.57 1.72
CA THR A 114 -4.16 0.06 1.84
C THR A 114 -3.66 -0.18 3.25
N THR A 115 -2.52 -0.85 3.39
CA THR A 115 -1.99 -1.29 4.67
C THR A 115 -0.50 -1.01 4.77
N THR A 116 -0.01 -1.01 6.00
CA THR A 116 1.41 -0.97 6.35
C THR A 116 1.63 -1.82 7.60
N ALA A 117 2.89 -2.03 7.95
CA ALA A 117 3.30 -2.62 9.21
C ALA A 117 4.54 -1.89 9.74
N ASP A 118 4.71 -1.91 11.04
CA ASP A 118 5.93 -1.44 11.68
C ASP A 118 7.11 -2.33 11.31
N SER A 119 8.31 -1.79 11.36
CA SER A 119 9.54 -2.55 11.16
C SER A 119 10.59 -2.16 12.19
N THR A 120 11.64 -2.98 12.31
CA THR A 120 12.75 -2.68 13.22
C THR A 120 13.27 -1.27 12.97
N GLY A 121 13.24 -0.44 14.00
CA GLY A 121 13.75 0.93 13.95
C GLY A 121 12.70 2.01 13.76
N GLY A 122 11.39 1.69 13.75
CA GLY A 122 10.33 2.70 13.71
C GLY A 122 8.96 2.15 13.41
N THR A 123 8.00 3.06 13.35
CA THR A 123 6.59 2.75 13.05
C THR A 123 6.17 3.31 11.71
N ALA A 124 5.03 2.81 11.19
CA ALA A 124 4.42 3.33 9.98
C ALA A 124 2.90 3.42 10.09
N SER A 125 2.33 4.35 9.35
CA SER A 125 0.90 4.52 9.22
C SER A 125 0.51 4.80 7.77
N VAL A 126 -0.75 4.49 7.45
CA VAL A 126 -1.40 4.89 6.20
C VAL A 126 -2.67 5.66 6.54
N ASN A 127 -2.92 6.78 5.86
CA ASN A 127 -4.01 7.68 6.18
C ASN A 127 -5.41 7.18 5.81
N LYS A 128 -5.50 6.11 5.01
CA LYS A 128 -6.75 5.45 4.62
C LYS A 128 -6.54 3.94 4.67
N SER A 129 -7.49 3.18 5.19
CA SER A 129 -7.48 1.72 5.20
C SER A 129 -7.97 1.11 3.88
N SER A 130 -8.71 1.89 3.09
CA SER A 130 -9.16 1.52 1.74
C SER A 130 -9.35 2.75 0.87
N VAL A 131 -9.27 2.56 -0.44
CA VAL A 131 -9.51 3.58 -1.48
C VAL A 131 -10.33 2.98 -2.60
N GLU A 132 -11.11 3.81 -3.29
CA GLU A 132 -11.77 3.43 -4.53
C GLU A 132 -10.75 3.26 -5.66
N TYR A 133 -11.13 2.52 -6.70
CA TYR A 133 -10.32 2.32 -7.91
C TYR A 133 -9.76 3.64 -8.44
N GLY A 134 -8.45 3.70 -8.61
CA GLY A 134 -7.75 4.91 -9.07
C GLY A 134 -7.53 5.98 -7.99
N GLY A 135 -7.96 5.73 -6.74
CA GLY A 135 -7.75 6.61 -5.60
C GLY A 135 -6.29 6.70 -5.16
N SER A 136 -6.05 7.45 -4.08
CA SER A 136 -4.73 7.63 -3.50
C SER A 136 -4.73 7.52 -1.98
N ALA A 137 -3.59 7.11 -1.42
CA ALA A 137 -3.33 7.10 0.01
C ALA A 137 -1.90 7.58 0.30
N ILE A 138 -1.64 7.97 1.57
CA ILE A 138 -0.37 8.51 2.03
C ILE A 138 0.18 7.59 3.13
N TRP A 139 1.41 7.10 2.94
CA TRP A 139 2.18 6.35 3.92
C TRP A 139 3.16 7.27 4.63
N THR A 140 3.20 7.20 5.96
CA THR A 140 4.10 7.98 6.80
C THR A 140 4.92 7.03 7.67
N ALA A 141 6.26 7.15 7.60
CA ALA A 141 7.19 6.41 8.43
C ALA A 141 7.73 7.34 9.54
N THR A 142 7.79 6.84 10.77
CA THR A 142 8.30 7.55 11.93
C THR A 142 9.49 6.76 12.52
N PRO A 143 10.74 7.21 12.28
CA PRO A 143 11.91 6.54 12.85
C PRO A 143 11.93 6.63 14.36
N SER A 144 12.31 5.55 15.04
CA SER A 144 12.63 5.52 16.45
C SER A 144 13.98 6.22 16.73
N THR A 145 14.24 6.53 18.01
CA THR A 145 15.54 7.07 18.44
C THR A 145 16.68 6.21 17.93
N GLY A 146 17.68 6.84 17.35
CA GLY A 146 18.86 6.14 16.80
C GLY A 146 18.71 5.61 15.39
N TYR A 147 17.55 5.78 14.76
CA TYR A 147 17.30 5.35 13.38
C TYR A 147 16.99 6.51 12.46
N ASN A 148 17.27 6.31 11.17
CA ASN A 148 16.78 7.12 10.05
C ASN A 148 15.85 6.28 9.18
N PHE A 149 14.81 6.91 8.62
CA PHE A 149 14.10 6.32 7.52
C PHE A 149 15.03 6.22 6.30
N SER A 150 15.09 5.04 5.68
CA SER A 150 15.91 4.81 4.49
C SER A 150 15.06 4.83 3.22
N LYS A 151 14.06 3.96 3.18
CA LYS A 151 13.16 3.81 2.02
C LYS A 151 11.91 3.04 2.40
N TRP A 152 10.95 3.03 1.52
CA TRP A 152 9.82 2.12 1.55
C TRP A 152 10.15 0.80 0.82
N SER A 153 9.38 -0.26 1.09
CA SER A 153 9.54 -1.58 0.45
C SER A 153 9.39 -1.55 -1.08
N ASN A 154 8.71 -0.55 -1.63
CA ASN A 154 8.62 -0.29 -3.07
C ASN A 154 9.81 0.51 -3.65
N GLY A 155 10.83 0.81 -2.83
CA GLY A 155 12.04 1.53 -3.22
C GLY A 155 11.99 3.05 -3.08
N SER A 156 10.83 3.66 -2.81
CA SER A 156 10.70 5.11 -2.63
C SER A 156 11.44 5.60 -1.40
N THR A 157 12.17 6.71 -1.52
CA THR A 157 12.87 7.40 -0.41
C THR A 157 12.10 8.63 0.10
N ILE A 158 10.93 8.91 -0.46
CA ILE A 158 10.10 10.06 -0.07
C ILE A 158 9.26 9.67 1.15
N ASN A 159 9.28 10.50 2.19
CA ASN A 159 8.47 10.32 3.40
C ASN A 159 7.94 11.68 3.90
N PRO A 160 6.62 11.90 4.02
CA PRO A 160 5.53 10.98 3.66
C PRO A 160 5.46 10.68 2.16
N MET A 161 5.01 9.48 1.80
CA MET A 161 4.89 9.04 0.41
C MET A 161 3.43 8.94 -0.01
N THR A 162 3.07 9.57 -1.14
CA THR A 162 1.75 9.42 -1.76
C THR A 162 1.82 8.37 -2.87
N VAL A 163 0.94 7.37 -2.80
CA VAL A 163 0.69 6.43 -3.90
C VAL A 163 -0.65 6.77 -4.53
N SER A 164 -0.65 7.06 -5.83
CA SER A 164 -1.82 7.43 -6.62
C SER A 164 -2.20 6.31 -7.59
N ARG A 165 -3.44 6.38 -8.12
CA ARG A 165 -3.98 5.42 -9.10
C ARG A 165 -3.92 3.98 -8.60
N ILE A 166 -4.32 3.77 -7.36
CA ILE A 166 -4.37 2.44 -6.74
C ILE A 166 -5.47 1.62 -7.41
N THR A 167 -5.09 0.48 -8.00
CA THR A 167 -5.98 -0.44 -8.72
C THR A 167 -5.92 -1.87 -8.18
N ALA A 168 -5.19 -2.08 -7.09
CA ALA A 168 -5.04 -3.35 -6.36
C ALA A 168 -4.80 -3.11 -4.88
N ASN A 169 -5.03 -4.13 -4.04
CA ASN A 169 -4.66 -4.08 -2.64
C ASN A 169 -3.17 -3.77 -2.51
N THR A 170 -2.83 -2.80 -1.67
CA THR A 170 -1.48 -2.25 -1.56
C THR A 170 -1.00 -2.35 -0.11
N HIS A 171 0.12 -3.04 0.07
CA HIS A 171 0.83 -3.16 1.35
C HIS A 171 2.26 -2.66 1.18
N ILE A 172 2.65 -1.62 1.96
CA ILE A 172 3.97 -1.00 1.85
C ILE A 172 4.52 -0.82 3.27
N THR A 173 5.76 -1.28 3.50
CA THR A 173 6.43 -1.21 4.80
C THR A 173 7.66 -0.32 4.74
N PRO A 174 8.04 0.37 5.84
CA PRO A 174 9.24 1.18 5.90
C PRO A 174 10.49 0.31 6.11
N VAL A 175 11.62 0.82 5.68
CA VAL A 175 12.96 0.32 6.00
C VAL A 175 13.70 1.43 6.74
N PHE A 176 14.18 1.13 7.94
CA PHE A 176 14.98 2.03 8.76
C PHE A 176 16.43 1.54 8.84
N VAL A 177 17.36 2.46 9.05
CA VAL A 177 18.78 2.18 9.23
C VAL A 177 19.28 2.89 10.48
N LEU A 178 20.21 2.29 11.21
CA LEU A 178 20.85 2.92 12.36
C LEU A 178 21.57 4.19 11.92
N LYS A 179 21.48 5.23 12.73
CA LYS A 179 22.29 6.45 12.58
C LYS A 179 23.74 6.12 12.78
N SER A 180 24.62 6.76 12.02
CA SER A 180 26.07 6.71 12.21
C SER A 180 26.55 8.01 12.80
N TYR A 181 27.52 7.91 13.71
CA TYR A 181 28.12 9.04 14.41
C TYR A 181 29.62 9.02 14.27
N THR A 182 30.22 10.21 14.25
CA THR A 182 31.67 10.39 14.27
C THR A 182 32.14 10.52 15.72
N VAL A 183 33.07 9.66 16.12
CA VAL A 183 33.85 9.75 17.35
C VAL A 183 35.19 10.35 16.98
N THR A 184 35.49 11.54 17.49
CA THR A 184 36.74 12.26 17.23
C THR A 184 37.71 12.04 18.42
N TRP A 185 38.96 11.71 18.13
CA TRP A 185 40.03 11.50 19.09
C TRP A 185 40.96 12.69 19.08
N ASN A 186 40.85 13.55 20.10
CA ASN A 186 41.73 14.70 20.26
C ASN A 186 42.94 14.31 21.15
N PRO A 187 44.14 14.25 20.58
CA PRO A 187 45.32 13.80 21.31
C PRO A 187 45.85 14.81 22.34
N ASN A 188 45.28 16.01 22.44
CA ASN A 188 45.61 17.03 23.47
C ASN A 188 47.12 17.25 23.64
N GLY A 189 47.77 17.75 22.61
CA GLY A 189 49.20 17.98 22.54
C GLY A 189 50.07 16.77 22.13
N GLY A 190 49.47 15.66 21.76
CA GLY A 190 50.10 14.50 21.14
C GLY A 190 49.67 14.27 19.71
N THR A 191 49.84 13.03 19.23
CA THR A 191 49.35 12.53 17.94
C THR A 191 48.56 11.23 18.17
N VAL A 192 47.60 10.97 17.28
CA VAL A 192 46.80 9.74 17.30
C VAL A 192 46.42 9.37 15.86
N ASP A 193 46.37 8.08 15.59
CA ASP A 193 45.84 7.52 14.34
C ASP A 193 44.98 6.29 14.65
N PRO A 194 43.74 6.25 14.16
CA PRO A 194 42.99 7.29 13.41
C PRO A 194 42.58 8.47 14.30
N THR A 195 42.41 9.66 13.71
CA THR A 195 41.90 10.85 14.43
C THR A 195 40.39 10.83 14.65
N SER A 196 39.69 9.95 13.95
CA SER A 196 38.24 9.71 14.12
C SER A 196 37.86 8.30 13.72
N THR A 197 36.73 7.83 14.25
CA THR A 197 36.08 6.56 13.90
C THR A 197 34.59 6.74 13.73
N THR A 198 33.99 6.00 12.84
CA THR A 198 32.51 5.97 12.67
C THR A 198 31.92 4.82 13.45
N LYS A 199 30.85 5.10 14.20
CA LYS A 199 30.12 4.13 15.03
C LYS A 199 28.63 4.27 14.80
N THR A 200 27.90 3.16 14.83
CA THR A 200 26.43 3.18 14.77
C THR A 200 25.83 3.47 16.15
N HIS A 201 24.62 4.03 16.16
CA HIS A 201 23.88 4.31 17.39
C HIS A 201 23.77 3.05 18.27
N GLY A 202 24.07 3.19 19.54
CA GLY A 202 23.98 2.12 20.52
C GLY A 202 25.15 1.12 20.50
N SER A 203 26.08 1.23 19.53
CA SER A 203 27.29 0.42 19.56
C SER A 203 28.31 0.91 20.60
N THR A 204 29.19 0.04 21.04
CA THR A 204 30.29 0.39 21.91
C THR A 204 31.48 0.96 21.13
N LEU A 205 32.35 1.70 21.78
CA LEU A 205 33.56 2.22 21.16
C LEU A 205 34.48 1.10 20.68
N GLY A 206 34.57 -0.03 21.40
CA GLY A 206 35.49 -1.12 21.10
C GLY A 206 36.94 -0.71 21.38
N THR A 207 37.89 -1.15 20.57
CA THR A 207 39.30 -0.81 20.73
C THR A 207 39.51 0.69 20.60
N LEU A 208 40.11 1.30 21.65
CA LEU A 208 40.46 2.72 21.68
C LEU A 208 41.83 2.91 21.02
N PRO A 209 42.06 3.96 20.24
CA PRO A 209 43.37 4.25 19.67
C PRO A 209 44.35 4.66 20.78
N THR A 210 45.62 4.35 20.59
CA THR A 210 46.70 4.70 21.51
C THR A 210 47.42 5.94 21.01
N PRO A 211 47.28 7.10 21.66
CA PRO A 211 47.96 8.31 21.26
C PRO A 211 49.41 8.30 21.73
N THR A 212 50.26 9.08 21.09
CA THR A 212 51.64 9.34 21.53
C THR A 212 51.86 10.82 21.76
N ARG A 213 52.74 11.18 22.72
CA ARG A 213 53.15 12.55 22.96
C ARG A 213 54.64 12.59 23.23
N ALA A 214 55.36 13.41 22.43
CA ALA A 214 56.79 13.58 22.56
C ALA A 214 57.09 14.29 23.88
N ALA A 215 58.23 13.93 24.53
CA ALA A 215 58.76 14.67 25.66
C ALA A 215 59.18 16.07 25.18
N ASP A 216 59.06 17.05 26.09
CA ASP A 216 59.62 18.37 25.90
C ASP A 216 60.90 18.53 26.78
N ALA A 217 61.41 19.77 26.88
CA ALA A 217 62.64 20.04 27.66
C ALA A 217 62.47 19.75 29.15
N GLN A 218 61.25 19.79 29.70
CA GLN A 218 60.98 19.67 31.12
C GLN A 218 60.32 18.36 31.53
N TYR A 219 59.45 17.78 30.62
CA TYR A 219 58.57 16.68 30.98
C TYR A 219 58.61 15.52 29.95
N THR A 220 58.44 14.34 30.48
CA THR A 220 57.98 13.18 29.74
C THR A 220 56.47 12.99 30.01
N TYR A 221 55.73 12.42 29.01
CA TYR A 221 54.29 12.29 29.09
C TYR A 221 53.87 10.82 28.97
N THR A 222 53.07 10.37 29.95
CA THR A 222 52.46 9.02 29.92
C THR A 222 50.96 9.16 29.69
N PHE A 223 50.45 8.42 28.76
CA PHE A 223 49.02 8.40 28.44
C PHE A 223 48.23 7.87 29.64
N LYS A 224 47.28 8.68 30.14
CA LYS A 224 46.42 8.36 31.28
C LYS A 224 45.13 7.67 30.85
N GLY A 225 44.63 8.01 29.67
CA GLY A 225 43.38 7.51 29.12
C GLY A 225 42.64 8.56 28.28
N TRP A 226 41.54 8.15 27.68
CA TRP A 226 40.61 9.02 26.98
C TRP A 226 39.54 9.53 27.94
N PHE A 227 39.17 10.80 27.85
CA PHE A 227 38.22 11.47 28.75
C PHE A 227 37.22 12.31 27.95
N THR A 228 36.08 12.63 28.61
CA THR A 228 35.01 13.47 28.03
C THR A 228 35.37 14.96 27.98
N ALA A 229 36.46 15.37 28.58
CA ALA A 229 36.96 16.76 28.63
C ALA A 229 38.50 16.81 28.56
N ILE A 230 39.07 17.97 28.17
CA ILE A 230 40.50 18.21 28.06
C ILE A 230 41.18 18.04 29.46
N THR A 231 40.52 18.54 30.51
CA THR A 231 40.93 18.41 31.89
C THR A 231 39.73 17.94 32.72
N GLY A 232 39.95 17.03 33.69
CA GLY A 232 38.86 16.43 34.44
C GLY A 232 37.96 15.56 33.52
N GLY A 233 36.66 15.64 33.73
CA GLY A 233 35.70 14.80 32.98
C GLY A 233 35.71 13.33 33.39
N THR A 234 34.96 12.50 32.67
CA THR A 234 34.83 11.06 32.93
C THR A 234 35.74 10.30 31.97
N GLN A 235 36.53 9.37 32.52
CA GLN A 235 37.31 8.43 31.70
C GLN A 235 36.39 7.46 31.01
N ILE A 236 36.61 7.25 29.70
CA ILE A 236 35.86 6.33 28.89
C ILE A 236 36.58 5.00 28.71
N SER A 237 35.83 3.99 28.31
CA SER A 237 36.35 2.64 28.06
C SER A 237 35.85 2.08 26.76
N ALA A 238 36.35 0.91 26.36
CA ALA A 238 35.88 0.15 25.19
C ALA A 238 34.36 -0.15 25.22
N SER A 239 33.75 -0.24 26.41
CA SER A 239 32.31 -0.48 26.61
C SER A 239 31.44 0.77 26.55
N THR A 240 32.02 1.96 26.44
CA THR A 240 31.29 3.23 26.35
C THR A 240 30.39 3.21 25.08
N THR A 241 29.09 3.45 25.28
CA THR A 241 28.09 3.43 24.22
C THR A 241 28.05 4.76 23.47
N VAL A 242 27.92 4.70 22.14
CA VAL A 242 27.84 5.88 21.27
C VAL A 242 26.39 6.19 20.94
N THR A 243 25.91 7.38 21.29
CA THR A 243 24.53 7.85 21.03
C THR A 243 24.48 9.15 20.25
N GLY A 244 25.64 9.73 19.91
CA GLY A 244 25.77 10.97 19.14
C GLY A 244 27.22 11.20 18.69
N ASN A 245 27.43 12.26 17.88
CA ASN A 245 28.78 12.74 17.59
C ASN A 245 29.46 13.19 18.88
N VAL A 246 30.70 12.78 19.08
CA VAL A 246 31.44 13.06 20.34
C VAL A 246 32.91 13.23 20.07
N THR A 247 33.58 14.08 20.88
CA THR A 247 35.03 14.21 20.91
C THR A 247 35.53 13.75 22.27
N TYR A 248 36.49 12.84 22.25
CA TYR A 248 37.22 12.42 23.45
C TYR A 248 38.65 12.99 23.43
N TYR A 249 39.15 13.30 24.58
CA TYR A 249 40.44 13.99 24.80
C TYR A 249 41.42 13.08 25.51
N ALA A 250 42.62 12.96 24.97
CA ALA A 250 43.71 12.30 25.67
C ALA A 250 44.09 13.14 26.90
N GLN A 251 44.27 12.51 28.06
CA GLN A 251 44.90 13.12 29.21
C GLN A 251 46.23 12.44 29.48
N TRP A 252 47.18 13.25 29.97
CA TRP A 252 48.57 12.86 30.12
C TRP A 252 49.01 13.09 31.57
N THR A 253 49.82 12.15 32.09
CA THR A 253 50.60 12.36 33.30
C THR A 253 51.95 12.91 32.89
N ALA A 254 52.28 14.12 33.35
CA ALA A 254 53.58 14.74 33.13
C ALA A 254 54.55 14.37 34.27
N THR A 255 55.74 13.86 33.93
CA THR A 255 56.80 13.53 34.88
C THR A 255 58.04 14.39 34.57
N LEU A 256 58.57 15.06 35.57
CA LEU A 256 59.73 15.89 35.41
C LEU A 256 60.92 15.06 34.92
N ARG A 257 61.65 15.59 33.99
CA ARG A 257 62.93 14.97 33.53
C ARG A 257 64.08 15.29 34.49
N SER A 258 64.89 14.30 34.79
CA SER A 258 66.10 14.46 35.52
C SER A 258 67.31 14.58 34.59
N TYR A 259 68.15 15.54 34.81
CA TYR A 259 69.36 15.71 34.04
C TYR A 259 70.55 15.68 35.00
N THR A 260 71.64 14.98 34.64
CA THR A 260 72.86 14.96 35.42
C THR A 260 73.79 16.01 34.89
N ALA A 261 74.25 16.92 35.76
CA ALA A 261 75.36 17.85 35.46
C ALA A 261 76.67 17.19 35.91
N THR A 262 77.54 16.87 34.98
CA THR A 262 78.90 16.37 35.33
C THR A 262 79.85 17.53 35.24
N PHE A 263 80.45 17.86 36.38
CA PHE A 263 81.52 18.88 36.49
C PHE A 263 82.86 18.17 36.25
N ASN A 264 83.53 18.52 35.18
CA ASN A 264 84.91 18.04 34.92
C ASN A 264 85.84 19.05 35.55
N GLY A 265 86.48 18.71 36.67
CA GLY A 265 87.51 19.51 37.29
C GLY A 265 88.71 19.46 36.36
N ASN A 266 88.87 20.50 35.52
CA ASN A 266 90.10 20.67 34.72
C ASN A 266 91.26 20.77 35.68
N GLY A 267 92.10 19.73 35.80
CA GLY A 267 93.23 19.58 36.70
C GLY A 267 93.97 20.85 37.05
N GLY A 268 93.49 21.47 38.13
CA GLY A 268 94.33 22.47 38.83
C GLY A 268 95.21 21.73 39.83
N GLY A 269 96.41 21.61 39.49
CA GLY A 269 97.44 21.22 40.39
C GLY A 269 97.78 22.31 41.39
#